data_8858c0ae0c56bffbc0334dc37ff1f4a6
#
_entry.id   8858c0ae0c56bffbc0334dc37ff1f4a6
#
_cell.length_a   1.000
_cell.length_b   1.000
_cell.length_c   1.000
_cell.angle_alpha   90.00
_cell.angle_beta   90.00
_cell.angle_gamma   90.00
#
_symmetry.space_group_name_H-M   'P 1'
#
loop_
_entity.id
_entity.type
_entity.pdbx_description
1 polymer ?
#
loop_
_entity_poly.entity_id
_entity_poly.type
_entity_poly.pdbx_seq_one_letter_code
_entity_poly.pdbx_strand_id
1 'polypeptide(L)'
;MNEEAKREWFAILSTSAISAVFALVGIYVIGDYGLVLFVLIPFLMGALPSFLYSRKKELTWRKSWKMALLTLTVCTASLLLFAIEGIICIAMALPIAILFEFIGCLLAYTYLNRANNKNMKPMFIFIALIPIVQWTERHSQPEVKPVTTSIIIHASPEQVWKQVVAFPRLSAPTEYLFRAGIAYPTHATIQGSGVGSIRYCHFTTGCFVEPVQIWDEPNLLQFSVKEQPEPMKELSFWDIDAPHLHDYFVSKKGQFKLTRLPNGDTKLSGTTWYYHNIRPALYWRTWSDYIIHKIHLRVLSHIKKNSEGNAKMSQE
;
A
#
# COMPACT_ATOMS: atom_id res chain seq x y z
N MET A 1 37.77 -17.02 6.30
CA MET A 1 37.00 -15.97 6.98
C MET A 1 37.62 -15.77 8.36
N ASN A 2 38.05 -14.57 8.68
CA ASN A 2 38.63 -14.27 9.98
C ASN A 2 37.58 -14.30 11.10
N GLU A 3 37.97 -14.37 12.36
CA GLU A 3 37.05 -14.47 13.51
C GLU A 3 36.15 -13.24 13.64
N GLU A 4 36.56 -12.10 13.15
CA GLU A 4 35.76 -10.89 13.13
C GLU A 4 34.61 -10.98 12.14
N ALA A 5 34.86 -11.44 10.91
CA ALA A 5 33.85 -11.65 9.90
C ALA A 5 32.87 -12.75 10.31
N LYS A 6 33.30 -13.80 10.98
CA LYS A 6 32.39 -14.84 11.52
C LYS A 6 31.36 -14.25 12.49
N ARG A 7 31.81 -13.34 13.38
CA ARG A 7 30.90 -12.68 14.35
C ARG A 7 29.96 -11.69 13.69
N GLU A 8 30.46 -10.94 12.72
CA GLU A 8 29.63 -10.01 11.94
C GLU A 8 28.50 -10.78 11.26
N TRP A 9 28.81 -11.85 10.55
CA TRP A 9 27.82 -12.70 9.91
C TRP A 9 26.91 -13.43 10.89
N PHE A 10 27.44 -13.90 12.01
CA PHE A 10 26.60 -14.48 13.07
C PHE A 10 25.57 -13.48 13.59
N ALA A 11 25.96 -12.22 13.84
CA ALA A 11 25.03 -11.19 14.29
C ALA A 11 23.96 -10.88 13.24
N ILE A 12 24.36 -10.76 11.96
CA ILE A 12 23.45 -10.49 10.84
C ILE A 12 22.46 -11.65 10.67
N LEU A 13 22.95 -12.87 10.51
CA LEU A 13 22.10 -14.02 10.22
C LEU A 13 21.17 -14.37 11.39
N SER A 14 21.66 -14.29 12.63
CA SER A 14 20.80 -14.51 13.81
C SER A 14 19.71 -13.47 13.91
N THR A 15 20.01 -12.20 13.66
CA THR A 15 19.00 -11.13 13.66
C THR A 15 18.00 -11.33 12.53
N SER A 16 18.47 -11.65 11.31
CA SER A 16 17.57 -11.90 10.17
C SER A 16 16.65 -13.10 10.44
N ALA A 17 17.16 -14.18 11.02
CA ALA A 17 16.36 -15.34 11.36
C ALA A 17 15.29 -15.03 12.42
N ILE A 18 15.66 -14.30 13.49
CA ILE A 18 14.71 -13.87 14.52
C ILE A 18 13.63 -12.96 13.90
N SER A 19 14.03 -11.99 13.10
CA SER A 19 13.11 -11.06 12.42
C SER A 19 12.16 -11.81 11.47
N ALA A 20 12.66 -12.76 10.69
CA ALA A 20 11.85 -13.59 9.80
C ALA A 20 10.84 -14.44 10.57
N VAL A 21 11.21 -15.05 11.68
CA VAL A 21 10.29 -15.82 12.53
C VAL A 21 9.16 -14.92 13.05
N PHE A 22 9.49 -13.74 13.58
CA PHE A 22 8.46 -12.80 14.06
C PHE A 22 7.56 -12.30 12.93
N ALA A 23 8.10 -12.03 11.75
CA ALA A 23 7.32 -11.63 10.58
C ALA A 23 6.36 -12.75 10.15
N LEU A 24 6.84 -13.99 10.02
CA LEU A 24 6.02 -15.13 9.64
C LEU A 24 4.90 -15.42 10.65
N VAL A 25 5.22 -15.36 11.95
CA VAL A 25 4.21 -15.52 13.00
C VAL A 25 3.19 -14.38 12.93
N GLY A 26 3.63 -13.12 12.74
CA GLY A 26 2.74 -11.97 12.58
C GLY A 26 1.78 -12.14 11.40
N ILE A 27 2.32 -12.47 10.24
CA ILE A 27 1.56 -12.58 8.98
C ILE A 27 0.64 -13.81 8.97
N TYR A 28 1.18 -15.01 9.22
CA TYR A 28 0.45 -16.26 8.99
C TYR A 28 -0.27 -16.83 10.21
N VAL A 29 0.19 -16.53 11.42
CA VAL A 29 -0.44 -17.03 12.64
C VAL A 29 -1.41 -16.02 13.24
N ILE A 30 -1.02 -14.73 13.25
CA ILE A 30 -1.81 -13.66 13.86
C ILE A 30 -2.68 -12.97 12.81
N GLY A 31 -2.26 -12.97 11.54
CA GLY A 31 -2.98 -12.32 10.44
C GLY A 31 -2.95 -10.79 10.57
N ASP A 32 -1.81 -10.21 10.95
CA ASP A 32 -1.69 -8.77 11.21
C ASP A 32 -0.52 -8.14 10.46
N TYR A 33 -0.83 -7.18 9.59
CA TYR A 33 0.14 -6.30 8.93
C TYR A 33 0.26 -4.98 9.72
N GLY A 34 0.75 -5.10 10.97
CA GLY A 34 0.71 -4.07 11.98
C GLY A 34 2.03 -3.35 12.27
N LEU A 35 2.04 -2.59 13.37
CA LEU A 35 3.22 -1.85 13.86
C LEU A 35 4.41 -2.79 14.15
N VAL A 36 4.14 -4.03 14.53
CA VAL A 36 5.21 -5.00 14.77
C VAL A 36 6.01 -5.23 13.49
N LEU A 37 5.34 -5.47 12.37
CA LEU A 37 5.98 -5.80 11.09
C LEU A 37 6.77 -4.60 10.53
N PHE A 38 6.20 -3.40 10.56
CA PHE A 38 6.75 -2.23 9.88
C PHE A 38 7.55 -1.28 10.78
N VAL A 39 7.48 -1.43 12.10
CA VAL A 39 8.17 -0.56 13.07
C VAL A 39 9.10 -1.36 13.97
N LEU A 40 8.56 -2.33 14.71
CA LEU A 40 9.36 -3.03 15.73
C LEU A 40 10.39 -3.98 15.12
N ILE A 41 10.04 -4.75 14.10
CA ILE A 41 10.99 -5.66 13.43
C ILE A 41 12.11 -4.87 12.76
N PRO A 42 11.88 -3.83 11.92
CA PRO A 42 12.95 -3.01 11.39
C PRO A 42 13.82 -2.35 12.47
N PHE A 43 13.20 -1.85 13.54
CA PHE A 43 13.94 -1.31 14.68
C PHE A 43 14.89 -2.38 15.30
N LEU A 44 14.41 -3.60 15.48
CA LEU A 44 15.24 -4.72 15.97
C LEU A 44 16.37 -5.06 14.99
N MET A 45 16.10 -5.04 13.69
CA MET A 45 17.10 -5.29 12.64
C MET A 45 18.22 -4.25 12.69
N GLY A 46 17.92 -3.01 13.05
CA GLY A 46 18.91 -1.97 13.29
C GLY A 46 19.71 -2.15 14.57
N ALA A 47 19.03 -2.53 15.65
CA ALA A 47 19.63 -2.54 17.00
C ALA A 47 20.35 -3.85 17.35
N LEU A 48 19.75 -5.00 17.09
CA LEU A 48 20.21 -6.30 17.56
C LEU A 48 21.61 -6.72 17.04
N PRO A 49 21.97 -6.48 15.76
CA PRO A 49 23.31 -6.81 15.27
C PRO A 49 24.41 -6.10 16.07
N SER A 50 24.18 -4.84 16.46
CA SER A 50 25.11 -4.05 17.25
C SER A 50 25.31 -4.64 18.66
N PHE A 51 24.24 -5.07 19.32
CA PHE A 51 24.32 -5.73 20.64
C PHE A 51 25.04 -7.08 20.57
N LEU A 52 24.74 -7.90 19.56
CA LEU A 52 25.37 -9.21 19.40
C LEU A 52 26.88 -9.10 19.09
N TYR A 53 27.26 -8.13 18.26
CA TYR A 53 28.65 -7.91 17.87
C TYR A 53 29.49 -7.31 19.02
N SER A 54 28.98 -6.28 19.72
CA SER A 54 29.73 -5.47 20.69
C SER A 54 30.09 -6.22 21.98
N ARG A 55 29.54 -7.42 22.22
CA ARG A 55 29.85 -8.21 23.43
C ARG A 55 31.35 -8.44 23.66
N LYS A 56 32.18 -8.40 22.60
CA LYS A 56 33.59 -8.73 22.65
C LYS A 56 34.51 -7.73 21.95
N LYS A 57 33.97 -6.67 21.30
CA LYS A 57 34.78 -5.72 20.52
C LYS A 57 34.18 -4.32 20.57
N GLU A 58 35.00 -3.31 20.28
CA GLU A 58 34.59 -1.94 20.06
C GLU A 58 33.74 -1.84 18.79
N LEU A 59 32.69 -1.05 18.87
CA LEU A 59 31.72 -0.82 17.81
C LEU A 59 31.92 0.58 17.24
N THR A 60 32.17 0.67 15.93
CA THR A 60 32.16 1.94 15.20
C THR A 60 30.81 2.18 14.56
N TRP A 61 30.42 3.46 14.37
CA TRP A 61 29.18 3.81 13.70
C TRP A 61 29.05 3.18 12.31
N ARG A 62 30.11 3.28 11.49
CA ARG A 62 30.11 2.70 10.14
C ARG A 62 29.85 1.20 10.15
N LYS A 63 30.40 0.49 11.13
CA LYS A 63 30.22 -0.95 11.24
C LYS A 63 28.83 -1.31 11.72
N SER A 64 28.30 -0.58 12.71
CA SER A 64 26.94 -0.74 13.19
C SER A 64 25.93 -0.59 12.04
N TRP A 65 26.04 0.51 11.30
CA TRP A 65 25.13 0.81 10.17
C TRP A 65 25.28 -0.19 9.02
N LYS A 66 26.50 -0.60 8.68
CA LYS A 66 26.72 -1.64 7.68
C LYS A 66 26.04 -2.97 8.05
N MET A 67 26.17 -3.41 9.30
CA MET A 67 25.52 -4.65 9.77
C MET A 67 23.99 -4.53 9.72
N ALA A 68 23.43 -3.40 10.10
CA ALA A 68 22.00 -3.12 9.99
C ALA A 68 21.54 -3.27 8.53
N LEU A 69 22.12 -2.51 7.60
CA LEU A 69 21.76 -2.58 6.18
C LEU A 69 21.91 -3.98 5.57
N LEU A 70 22.95 -4.72 5.96
CA LEU A 70 23.11 -6.11 5.52
C LEU A 70 22.00 -7.01 6.09
N THR A 71 21.58 -6.78 7.33
CA THR A 71 20.45 -7.52 7.95
C THR A 71 19.16 -7.28 7.18
N LEU A 72 18.84 -6.02 6.85
CA LEU A 72 17.69 -5.68 6.03
C LEU A 72 17.77 -6.35 4.64
N THR A 73 18.94 -6.25 3.99
CA THR A 73 19.16 -6.87 2.67
C THR A 73 18.96 -8.38 2.71
N VAL A 74 19.52 -9.07 3.70
CA VAL A 74 19.36 -10.53 3.85
C VAL A 74 17.90 -10.88 4.11
N CYS A 75 17.21 -10.12 4.98
CA CYS A 75 15.81 -10.36 5.29
C CYS A 75 14.92 -10.14 4.06
N THR A 76 15.05 -9.01 3.37
CA THR A 76 14.25 -8.71 2.17
C THR A 76 14.53 -9.70 1.03
N ALA A 77 15.80 -10.07 0.83
CA ALA A 77 16.15 -11.09 -0.15
C ALA A 77 15.52 -12.46 0.20
N SER A 78 15.47 -12.81 1.47
CA SER A 78 14.82 -14.05 1.92
C SER A 78 13.30 -14.01 1.65
N LEU A 79 12.61 -12.89 1.93
CA LEU A 79 11.18 -12.76 1.66
C LEU A 79 10.87 -12.95 0.17
N LEU A 80 11.70 -12.40 -0.71
CA LEU A 80 11.56 -12.58 -2.18
C LEU A 80 11.86 -14.01 -2.62
N LEU A 81 12.94 -14.61 -2.12
CA LEU A 81 13.38 -15.96 -2.50
C LEU A 81 12.38 -17.04 -2.08
N PHE A 82 11.76 -16.88 -0.93
CA PHE A 82 10.76 -17.82 -0.41
C PHE A 82 9.32 -17.50 -0.82
N ALA A 83 9.13 -16.55 -1.76
CA ALA A 83 7.82 -16.14 -2.27
C ALA A 83 6.83 -15.72 -1.16
N ILE A 84 7.33 -15.12 -0.09
CA ILE A 84 6.50 -14.65 1.04
C ILE A 84 5.88 -13.29 0.71
N GLU A 85 6.68 -12.39 0.08
CA GLU A 85 6.26 -11.05 -0.32
C GLU A 85 6.82 -10.71 -1.70
N GLY A 86 6.10 -9.83 -2.43
CA GLY A 86 6.51 -9.37 -3.75
C GLY A 86 7.36 -8.09 -3.73
N ILE A 87 7.95 -7.79 -4.87
CA ILE A 87 8.84 -6.62 -5.03
C ILE A 87 8.11 -5.31 -4.75
N ILE A 88 6.83 -5.20 -5.15
CA ILE A 88 6.04 -3.97 -4.97
C ILE A 88 5.82 -3.69 -3.49
N CYS A 89 5.37 -4.67 -2.74
CA CYS A 89 5.13 -4.55 -1.30
C CYS A 89 6.41 -4.23 -0.54
N ILE A 90 7.52 -4.90 -0.86
CA ILE A 90 8.83 -4.59 -0.28
C ILE A 90 9.25 -3.16 -0.62
N ALA A 91 9.12 -2.72 -1.88
CA ALA A 91 9.47 -1.36 -2.29
C ALA A 91 8.65 -0.29 -1.56
N MET A 92 7.36 -0.56 -1.33
CA MET A 92 6.49 0.34 -0.56
C MET A 92 6.82 0.33 0.93
N ALA A 93 7.28 -0.79 1.50
CA ALA A 93 7.65 -0.92 2.91
C ALA A 93 9.07 -0.39 3.22
N LEU A 94 10.00 -0.42 2.25
CA LEU A 94 11.40 -0.04 2.46
C LEU A 94 11.61 1.34 3.10
N PRO A 95 10.94 2.42 2.70
CA PRO A 95 11.17 3.74 3.30
C PRO A 95 10.93 3.77 4.80
N ILE A 96 9.84 3.17 5.27
CA ILE A 96 9.52 3.10 6.69
C ILE A 96 10.46 2.11 7.43
N ALA A 97 10.80 1.00 6.80
CA ALA A 97 11.73 0.02 7.37
C ALA A 97 13.12 0.63 7.59
N ILE A 98 13.69 1.31 6.60
CA ILE A 98 14.99 2.00 6.70
C ILE A 98 14.96 3.06 7.80
N LEU A 99 13.88 3.82 7.94
CA LEU A 99 13.73 4.83 8.98
C LEU A 99 13.82 4.21 10.39
N PHE A 100 13.04 3.16 10.67
CA PHE A 100 13.04 2.54 11.99
C PHE A 100 14.29 1.71 12.25
N GLU A 101 14.86 1.09 11.24
CA GLU A 101 16.15 0.44 11.31
C GLU A 101 17.27 1.43 11.66
N PHE A 102 17.28 2.60 11.01
CA PHE A 102 18.24 3.67 11.35
C PHE A 102 18.09 4.12 12.80
N ILE A 103 16.86 4.34 13.28
CA ILE A 103 16.58 4.72 14.67
C ILE A 103 17.08 3.63 15.62
N GLY A 104 16.80 2.35 15.35
CA GLY A 104 17.26 1.23 16.15
C GLY A 104 18.79 1.13 16.20
N CYS A 105 19.45 1.28 15.06
CA CYS A 105 20.92 1.29 14.95
C CYS A 105 21.54 2.46 15.74
N LEU A 106 20.97 3.67 15.60
CA LEU A 106 21.46 4.87 16.29
C LEU A 106 21.34 4.74 17.81
N LEU A 107 20.21 4.27 18.30
CA LEU A 107 19.98 4.10 19.73
C LEU A 107 20.85 2.99 20.31
N ALA A 108 21.01 1.87 19.62
CA ALA A 108 21.91 0.79 20.06
C ALA A 108 23.37 1.26 20.11
N TYR A 109 23.84 1.94 19.05
CA TYR A 109 25.19 2.47 18.97
C TYR A 109 25.49 3.46 20.10
N THR A 110 24.60 4.45 20.31
CA THR A 110 24.77 5.45 21.37
C THR A 110 24.73 4.84 22.77
N TYR A 111 23.84 3.88 23.00
CA TYR A 111 23.75 3.17 24.28
C TYR A 111 25.03 2.37 24.59
N LEU A 112 25.51 1.61 23.63
CA LEU A 112 26.71 0.75 23.80
C LEU A 112 27.99 1.55 24.01
N ASN A 113 28.11 2.72 23.35
CA ASN A 113 29.32 3.54 23.45
C ASN A 113 29.32 4.48 24.68
N ARG A 114 28.16 5.02 25.08
CA ARG A 114 28.08 5.93 26.23
C ARG A 114 28.28 5.23 27.57
N ALA A 115 27.79 4.01 27.70
CA ALA A 115 27.74 3.33 28.99
C ALA A 115 28.91 2.35 29.22
N ASN A 116 29.79 2.13 28.22
CA ASN A 116 30.63 0.91 28.17
C ASN A 116 29.81 -0.34 28.56
N ASN A 117 28.53 -0.30 28.29
CA ASN A 117 27.51 -1.16 28.88
C ASN A 117 27.09 -2.21 27.87
N LYS A 118 27.58 -3.42 28.09
CA LYS A 118 27.26 -4.58 27.25
C LYS A 118 25.97 -5.28 27.70
N ASN A 119 25.10 -4.57 28.41
CA ASN A 119 23.85 -5.11 28.93
C ASN A 119 22.79 -5.20 27.82
N MET A 120 22.22 -6.37 27.62
CA MET A 120 21.16 -6.61 26.62
C MET A 120 19.74 -6.39 27.18
N LYS A 121 19.57 -5.99 28.44
CA LYS A 121 18.23 -5.81 29.05
C LYS A 121 17.28 -4.95 28.20
N PRO A 122 17.71 -3.81 27.62
CA PRO A 122 16.80 -3.01 26.78
C PRO A 122 16.26 -3.80 25.59
N MET A 123 17.06 -4.69 25.02
CA MET A 123 16.67 -5.50 23.88
C MET A 123 15.57 -6.50 24.22
N PHE A 124 15.64 -7.14 25.39
CA PHE A 124 14.58 -8.05 25.86
C PHE A 124 13.27 -7.29 26.14
N ILE A 125 13.35 -6.03 26.60
CA ILE A 125 12.17 -5.17 26.79
C ILE A 125 11.48 -4.92 25.43
N PHE A 126 12.23 -4.58 24.38
CA PHE A 126 11.66 -4.39 23.04
C PHE A 126 10.99 -5.66 22.51
N ILE A 127 11.63 -6.81 22.65
CA ILE A 127 11.06 -8.10 22.24
C ILE A 127 9.76 -8.40 23.00
N ALA A 128 9.71 -8.11 24.30
CA ALA A 128 8.53 -8.30 25.13
C ALA A 128 7.36 -7.33 24.77
N LEU A 129 7.66 -6.17 24.16
CA LEU A 129 6.62 -5.24 23.69
C LEU A 129 5.89 -5.75 22.42
N ILE A 130 6.52 -6.62 21.62
CA ILE A 130 5.93 -7.12 20.38
C ILE A 130 4.51 -7.68 20.57
N PRO A 131 4.29 -8.68 21.43
CA PRO A 131 2.94 -9.25 21.63
C PRO A 131 1.95 -8.23 22.23
N ILE A 132 2.40 -7.29 23.04
CA ILE A 132 1.54 -6.26 23.65
C ILE A 132 1.02 -5.31 22.55
N VAL A 133 1.90 -4.84 21.66
CA VAL A 133 1.52 -3.96 20.56
C VAL A 133 0.57 -4.68 19.60
N GLN A 134 0.86 -5.92 19.22
CA GLN A 134 -0.05 -6.70 18.38
C GLN A 134 -1.43 -6.89 19.01
N TRP A 135 -1.49 -7.16 20.32
CA TRP A 135 -2.76 -7.27 21.03
C TRP A 135 -3.59 -5.98 20.94
N THR A 136 -2.99 -4.81 21.15
CA THR A 136 -3.71 -3.53 21.09
C THR A 136 -4.18 -3.19 19.68
N GLU A 137 -3.40 -3.52 18.65
CA GLU A 137 -3.76 -3.24 17.25
C GLU A 137 -4.94 -4.08 16.78
N ARG A 138 -5.02 -5.34 17.16
CA ARG A 138 -6.06 -6.27 16.75
C ARG A 138 -7.49 -5.79 17.09
N HIS A 139 -7.65 -4.98 18.13
CA HIS A 139 -8.95 -4.47 18.61
C HIS A 139 -9.33 -3.11 18.00
N SER A 140 -8.52 -2.53 17.15
CA SER A 140 -8.77 -1.24 16.54
C SER A 140 -9.49 -1.38 15.20
N GLN A 141 -10.69 -0.82 15.10
CA GLN A 141 -11.47 -0.82 13.86
C GLN A 141 -10.90 0.17 12.83
N PRO A 142 -10.81 -0.21 11.54
CA PRO A 142 -10.34 0.70 10.50
C PRO A 142 -11.40 1.78 10.20
N GLU A 143 -10.93 3.01 10.03
CA GLU A 143 -11.78 4.15 9.68
C GLU A 143 -11.97 4.24 8.17
N VAL A 144 -13.24 4.27 7.71
CA VAL A 144 -13.58 4.50 6.30
C VAL A 144 -13.35 5.97 5.94
N LYS A 145 -12.54 6.22 4.92
CA LYS A 145 -12.18 7.58 4.48
C LYS A 145 -12.42 7.79 2.99
N PRO A 146 -12.81 9.02 2.58
CA PRO A 146 -12.97 9.37 1.18
C PRO A 146 -11.66 9.86 0.56
N VAL A 147 -11.43 9.49 -0.70
CA VAL A 147 -10.48 10.15 -1.61
C VAL A 147 -11.26 10.74 -2.77
N THR A 148 -11.06 12.02 -3.03
CA THR A 148 -11.76 12.73 -4.11
C THR A 148 -10.75 13.32 -5.09
N THR A 149 -11.01 13.12 -6.37
CA THR A 149 -10.26 13.71 -7.48
C THR A 149 -11.23 14.43 -8.40
N SER A 150 -10.88 15.63 -8.86
CA SER A 150 -11.74 16.42 -9.74
C SER A 150 -10.99 16.91 -10.97
N ILE A 151 -11.67 16.98 -12.10
CA ILE A 151 -11.19 17.61 -13.34
C ILE A 151 -12.30 18.49 -13.95
N ILE A 152 -11.89 19.40 -14.85
CA ILE A 152 -12.82 20.19 -15.67
C ILE A 152 -12.86 19.59 -17.07
N ILE A 153 -14.06 19.45 -17.61
CA ILE A 153 -14.36 18.89 -18.92
C ILE A 153 -15.12 19.94 -19.73
N HIS A 154 -14.65 20.26 -20.94
CA HIS A 154 -15.27 21.20 -21.86
C HIS A 154 -16.41 20.53 -22.65
N ALA A 155 -17.43 20.09 -21.91
CA ALA A 155 -18.64 19.48 -22.41
C ALA A 155 -19.75 19.62 -21.37
N SER A 156 -21.01 19.56 -21.79
CA SER A 156 -22.17 19.63 -20.90
C SER A 156 -22.27 18.39 -19.99
N PRO A 157 -22.90 18.49 -18.81
CA PRO A 157 -23.09 17.34 -17.91
C PRO A 157 -23.78 16.15 -18.59
N GLU A 158 -24.72 16.40 -19.48
CA GLU A 158 -25.49 15.37 -20.21
C GLU A 158 -24.59 14.56 -21.16
N GLN A 159 -23.58 15.20 -21.77
CA GLN A 159 -22.60 14.53 -22.62
C GLN A 159 -21.61 13.72 -21.79
N VAL A 160 -21.16 14.29 -20.66
CA VAL A 160 -20.22 13.63 -19.73
C VAL A 160 -20.88 12.44 -19.05
N TRP A 161 -22.17 12.52 -18.68
CA TRP A 161 -22.91 11.47 -18.00
C TRP A 161 -22.86 10.14 -18.73
N LYS A 162 -23.03 10.15 -20.06
CA LYS A 162 -22.95 8.93 -20.90
C LYS A 162 -21.63 8.19 -20.75
N GLN A 163 -20.53 8.92 -20.53
CA GLN A 163 -19.20 8.35 -20.34
C GLN A 163 -18.92 7.96 -18.87
N VAL A 164 -19.68 8.50 -17.91
CA VAL A 164 -19.57 8.16 -16.48
C VAL A 164 -20.24 6.83 -16.17
N VAL A 165 -21.43 6.62 -16.74
CA VAL A 165 -22.21 5.39 -16.53
C VAL A 165 -21.45 4.16 -17.01
N ALA A 166 -20.92 4.21 -18.22
CA ALA A 166 -20.09 3.18 -18.84
C ALA A 166 -19.05 3.84 -19.74
N PHE A 167 -17.86 3.25 -19.85
CA PHE A 167 -16.82 3.75 -20.73
C PHE A 167 -16.10 2.60 -21.45
N PRO A 168 -15.67 2.84 -22.71
CA PRO A 168 -14.95 1.88 -23.50
C PRO A 168 -13.55 1.65 -22.95
N ARG A 169 -12.81 0.74 -23.58
CA ARG A 169 -11.47 0.34 -23.17
C ARG A 169 -10.52 1.55 -23.11
N LEU A 170 -9.85 1.71 -21.97
CA LEU A 170 -8.82 2.71 -21.77
C LEU A 170 -7.53 2.29 -22.51
N SER A 171 -6.76 3.29 -22.96
CA SER A 171 -5.42 3.06 -23.51
C SER A 171 -4.49 2.41 -22.48
N ALA A 172 -3.40 1.79 -22.94
CA ALA A 172 -2.40 1.24 -22.04
C ALA A 172 -1.83 2.33 -21.08
N PRO A 173 -1.52 2.02 -19.82
CA PRO A 173 -0.99 3.00 -18.88
C PRO A 173 0.46 3.34 -19.20
N THR A 174 0.81 4.59 -18.97
CA THR A 174 2.19 5.09 -19.05
C THR A 174 2.86 5.18 -17.69
N GLU A 175 2.08 5.23 -16.61
CA GLU A 175 2.55 5.36 -15.24
C GLU A 175 3.26 4.10 -14.75
N TYR A 176 4.42 4.29 -14.12
CA TYR A 176 5.22 3.21 -13.53
C TYR A 176 4.43 2.35 -12.56
N LEU A 177 3.57 2.96 -11.76
CA LEU A 177 2.76 2.31 -10.74
C LEU A 177 1.94 1.15 -11.33
N PHE A 178 1.23 1.41 -12.43
CA PHE A 178 0.39 0.41 -13.11
C PHE A 178 1.22 -0.63 -13.88
N ARG A 179 2.36 -0.19 -14.43
CA ARG A 179 3.31 -1.10 -15.09
C ARG A 179 4.03 -2.02 -14.10
N ALA A 180 4.16 -1.58 -12.86
CA ALA A 180 4.75 -2.36 -11.77
C ALA A 180 3.80 -3.41 -11.20
N GLY A 181 2.49 -3.43 -11.59
CA GLY A 181 1.55 -4.47 -11.19
C GLY A 181 0.38 -3.98 -10.31
N ILE A 182 0.34 -2.70 -9.90
CA ILE A 182 -0.85 -2.15 -9.25
C ILE A 182 -2.04 -2.24 -10.21
N ALA A 183 -3.16 -2.78 -9.72
CA ALA A 183 -4.38 -2.95 -10.49
C ALA A 183 -4.95 -1.62 -10.99
N TYR A 184 -5.40 -1.58 -12.23
CA TYR A 184 -5.97 -0.38 -12.83
C TYR A 184 -7.18 -0.72 -13.70
N PRO A 185 -8.14 0.24 -13.85
CA PRO A 185 -9.34 0.04 -14.65
C PRO A 185 -9.01 -0.03 -16.15
N THR A 186 -9.69 -0.95 -16.84
CA THR A 186 -9.57 -1.16 -18.28
C THR A 186 -10.80 -0.69 -19.05
N HIS A 187 -12.01 -0.91 -18.52
CA HIS A 187 -13.30 -0.47 -19.08
C HIS A 187 -14.38 -0.61 -18.01
N ALA A 188 -15.55 0.00 -18.25
CA ALA A 188 -16.71 -0.21 -17.41
C ALA A 188 -17.96 -0.47 -18.24
N THR A 189 -18.81 -1.39 -17.80
CA THR A 189 -20.10 -1.74 -18.36
C THR A 189 -21.19 -1.63 -17.31
N ILE A 190 -22.46 -1.55 -17.75
CA ILE A 190 -23.60 -1.52 -16.85
C ILE A 190 -24.70 -2.44 -17.36
N GLN A 191 -25.37 -3.14 -16.46
CA GLN A 191 -26.57 -3.94 -16.73
C GLN A 191 -27.77 -3.25 -16.11
N GLY A 192 -28.72 -2.86 -16.96
CA GLY A 192 -29.90 -2.07 -16.56
C GLY A 192 -29.65 -0.56 -16.57
N SER A 193 -30.60 0.18 -16.06
CA SER A 193 -30.56 1.64 -15.87
C SER A 193 -31.28 2.04 -14.57
N GLY A 194 -30.86 3.17 -13.99
CA GLY A 194 -31.44 3.64 -12.74
C GLY A 194 -30.89 2.96 -11.50
N VAL A 195 -31.52 3.22 -10.36
CA VAL A 195 -31.20 2.61 -9.07
C VAL A 195 -31.42 1.10 -9.14
N GLY A 196 -30.52 0.32 -8.58
CA GLY A 196 -30.53 -1.15 -8.61
C GLY A 196 -29.86 -1.77 -9.83
N SER A 197 -29.48 -0.98 -10.86
CA SER A 197 -28.61 -1.49 -11.93
C SER A 197 -27.24 -1.88 -11.39
N ILE A 198 -26.54 -2.77 -12.06
CA ILE A 198 -25.23 -3.25 -11.65
C ILE A 198 -24.19 -2.74 -12.63
N ARG A 199 -23.27 -1.93 -12.14
CA ARG A 199 -22.09 -1.48 -12.87
C ARG A 199 -20.94 -2.44 -12.63
N TYR A 200 -20.23 -2.81 -13.69
CA TYR A 200 -19.06 -3.65 -13.67
C TYR A 200 -17.85 -2.82 -14.09
N CYS A 201 -16.93 -2.55 -13.16
CA CYS A 201 -15.68 -1.87 -13.47
C CYS A 201 -14.54 -2.90 -13.55
N HIS A 202 -14.12 -3.17 -14.77
CA HIS A 202 -13.09 -4.18 -15.03
C HIS A 202 -11.70 -3.61 -14.80
N PHE A 203 -10.93 -4.30 -13.98
CA PHE A 203 -9.53 -4.04 -13.67
C PHE A 203 -8.64 -5.13 -14.26
N THR A 204 -7.33 -4.94 -14.20
CA THR A 204 -6.36 -5.94 -14.71
C THR A 204 -6.34 -7.22 -13.90
N THR A 205 -6.78 -7.20 -12.65
CA THR A 205 -6.81 -8.34 -11.72
C THR A 205 -8.20 -8.96 -11.56
N GLY A 206 -9.25 -8.35 -12.15
CA GLY A 206 -10.63 -8.84 -12.02
C GLY A 206 -11.65 -7.73 -12.20
N CYS A 207 -12.80 -7.85 -11.55
CA CYS A 207 -13.92 -6.93 -11.74
C CYS A 207 -14.50 -6.45 -10.42
N PHE A 208 -14.74 -5.14 -10.30
CA PHE A 208 -15.60 -4.57 -9.27
C PHE A 208 -17.06 -4.79 -9.66
N VAL A 209 -17.87 -5.31 -8.74
CA VAL A 209 -19.32 -5.41 -8.86
C VAL A 209 -19.94 -4.27 -8.05
N GLU A 210 -20.55 -3.32 -8.74
CA GLU A 210 -20.93 -2.02 -8.20
C GLU A 210 -22.46 -1.79 -8.34
N PRO A 211 -23.31 -2.27 -7.40
CA PRO A 211 -24.74 -1.94 -7.39
C PRO A 211 -24.98 -0.44 -7.23
N VAL A 212 -25.74 0.14 -8.16
CA VAL A 212 -26.06 1.57 -8.18
C VAL A 212 -27.07 1.89 -7.08
N GLN A 213 -26.75 2.85 -6.22
CA GLN A 213 -27.56 3.30 -5.09
C GLN A 213 -28.26 4.63 -5.37
N ILE A 214 -27.59 5.54 -6.12
CA ILE A 214 -28.16 6.82 -6.54
C ILE A 214 -27.92 6.98 -8.03
N TRP A 215 -28.98 7.30 -8.76
CA TRP A 215 -28.99 7.64 -10.17
C TRP A 215 -29.73 8.96 -10.35
N ASP A 216 -29.02 10.06 -10.23
CA ASP A 216 -29.52 11.42 -10.44
C ASP A 216 -28.86 11.99 -11.70
N GLU A 217 -29.43 11.66 -12.85
CA GLU A 217 -28.94 12.09 -14.15
C GLU A 217 -29.22 13.58 -14.39
N PRO A 218 -28.25 14.37 -14.82
CA PRO A 218 -26.87 14.04 -15.11
C PRO A 218 -25.91 14.42 -13.95
N ASN A 219 -26.36 14.50 -12.69
CA ASN A 219 -25.63 15.16 -11.61
C ASN A 219 -24.82 14.19 -10.72
N LEU A 220 -25.40 13.01 -10.40
CA LEU A 220 -24.80 12.11 -9.42
C LEU A 220 -25.06 10.64 -9.74
N LEU A 221 -23.97 9.88 -9.92
CA LEU A 221 -23.99 8.43 -9.93
C LEU A 221 -23.24 7.94 -8.68
N GLN A 222 -23.93 7.20 -7.79
CA GLN A 222 -23.32 6.59 -6.61
C GLN A 222 -23.61 5.10 -6.58
N PHE A 223 -22.61 4.31 -6.20
CA PHE A 223 -22.69 2.86 -6.12
C PHE A 223 -21.96 2.34 -4.88
N SER A 224 -22.43 1.23 -4.33
CA SER A 224 -21.69 0.43 -3.35
C SER A 224 -20.72 -0.51 -4.06
N VAL A 225 -19.79 -1.07 -3.32
CA VAL A 225 -18.92 -2.16 -3.81
C VAL A 225 -19.34 -3.45 -3.14
N LYS A 226 -19.84 -4.41 -3.93
CA LYS A 226 -20.25 -5.74 -3.46
C LYS A 226 -19.07 -6.71 -3.55
N GLU A 227 -18.34 -6.66 -4.65
CA GLU A 227 -17.17 -7.49 -4.91
C GLU A 227 -16.06 -6.61 -5.48
N GLN A 228 -14.83 -6.89 -5.08
CA GLN A 228 -13.64 -6.19 -5.57
C GLN A 228 -12.55 -7.19 -5.97
N PRO A 229 -11.74 -6.88 -6.98
CA PRO A 229 -10.57 -7.68 -7.33
C PRO A 229 -9.40 -7.35 -6.41
N GLU A 230 -8.36 -8.16 -6.49
CA GLU A 230 -7.09 -7.90 -5.81
C GLU A 230 -6.52 -6.53 -6.20
N PRO A 231 -5.92 -5.80 -5.23
CA PRO A 231 -5.42 -4.43 -5.46
C PRO A 231 -4.18 -4.38 -6.36
N MET A 232 -3.48 -5.51 -6.54
CA MET A 232 -2.29 -5.62 -7.38
C MET A 232 -2.01 -7.07 -7.75
N LYS A 233 -1.19 -7.26 -8.79
CA LYS A 233 -0.48 -8.50 -9.07
C LYS A 233 0.99 -8.27 -8.76
N GLU A 234 1.52 -8.97 -7.79
CA GLU A 234 2.91 -8.80 -7.37
C GLU A 234 3.90 -9.14 -8.47
N LEU A 235 4.94 -8.32 -8.60
CA LEU A 235 6.10 -8.63 -9.43
C LEU A 235 6.98 -9.62 -8.69
N SER A 236 7.02 -10.85 -9.18
CA SER A 236 7.85 -11.92 -8.65
C SER A 236 8.14 -12.96 -9.72
N PHE A 237 9.16 -13.80 -9.48
CA PHE A 237 9.39 -15.03 -10.26
C PHE A 237 8.40 -16.14 -9.89
N TRP A 238 7.64 -15.97 -8.81
CA TRP A 238 6.66 -16.89 -8.25
C TRP A 238 5.28 -16.27 -8.32
N ASP A 239 4.25 -17.09 -8.34
CA ASP A 239 2.89 -16.62 -8.11
C ASP A 239 2.72 -16.41 -6.60
N ILE A 240 2.60 -15.14 -6.17
CA ILE A 240 2.52 -14.75 -4.77
C ILE A 240 1.06 -14.47 -4.43
N ASP A 241 0.54 -15.24 -3.49
CA ASP A 241 -0.76 -15.04 -2.87
C ASP A 241 -0.57 -14.63 -1.40
N ALA A 242 -0.14 -13.39 -1.20
CA ALA A 242 0.09 -12.87 0.13
C ALA A 242 -1.23 -12.48 0.81
N PRO A 243 -1.42 -12.76 2.12
CA PRO A 243 -2.69 -12.48 2.82
C PRO A 243 -3.16 -11.03 2.72
N HIS A 244 -2.25 -10.05 2.63
CA HIS A 244 -2.60 -8.63 2.53
C HIS A 244 -3.24 -8.24 1.18
N LEU A 245 -3.22 -9.10 0.17
CA LEU A 245 -3.93 -8.90 -1.09
C LEU A 245 -5.44 -9.10 -0.93
N HIS A 246 -5.86 -9.78 0.15
CA HIS A 246 -7.25 -10.13 0.45
C HIS A 246 -7.75 -9.37 1.68
N ASP A 247 -8.85 -8.61 1.55
CA ASP A 247 -9.57 -7.93 2.64
C ASP A 247 -8.80 -6.91 3.49
N TYR A 248 -7.54 -6.61 3.15
CA TYR A 248 -6.76 -5.57 3.84
C TYR A 248 -6.97 -4.17 3.26
N PHE A 249 -7.25 -4.08 1.97
CA PHE A 249 -7.63 -2.85 1.29
C PHE A 249 -9.04 -3.03 0.74
N VAL A 250 -10.02 -2.30 1.30
CA VAL A 250 -11.44 -2.52 0.99
C VAL A 250 -12.11 -1.22 0.56
N SER A 251 -12.59 -1.20 -0.68
CA SER A 251 -13.47 -0.16 -1.20
C SER A 251 -14.92 -0.43 -0.79
N LYS A 252 -15.59 0.56 -0.21
CA LYS A 252 -16.98 0.42 0.26
C LYS A 252 -17.98 1.04 -0.69
N LYS A 253 -17.62 2.17 -1.28
CA LYS A 253 -18.50 2.99 -2.08
C LYS A 253 -17.72 3.84 -3.05
N GLY A 254 -18.29 4.09 -4.22
CA GLY A 254 -17.78 5.04 -5.19
C GLY A 254 -18.88 6.00 -5.66
N GLN A 255 -18.49 7.17 -6.14
CA GLN A 255 -19.41 8.09 -6.79
C GLN A 255 -18.73 8.93 -7.85
N PHE A 256 -19.52 9.36 -8.83
CA PHE A 256 -19.22 10.44 -9.75
C PHE A 256 -20.22 11.57 -9.54
N LYS A 257 -19.71 12.78 -9.26
CA LYS A 257 -20.52 13.99 -9.13
C LYS A 257 -20.17 14.95 -10.26
N LEU A 258 -21.17 15.38 -11.01
CA LEU A 258 -21.05 16.34 -12.09
C LEU A 258 -21.65 17.67 -11.61
N THR A 259 -20.93 18.74 -11.83
CA THR A 259 -21.39 20.09 -11.48
C THR A 259 -21.23 20.98 -12.69
N ARG A 260 -22.33 21.56 -13.21
CA ARG A 260 -22.30 22.52 -14.30
C ARG A 260 -21.62 23.80 -13.85
N LEU A 261 -20.67 24.27 -14.63
CA LEU A 261 -20.01 25.55 -14.41
C LEU A 261 -20.70 26.68 -15.17
N PRO A 262 -20.49 27.96 -14.77
CA PRO A 262 -21.16 29.11 -15.42
C PRO A 262 -20.86 29.24 -16.91
N ASN A 263 -19.73 28.76 -17.39
CA ASN A 263 -19.34 28.76 -18.80
C ASN A 263 -19.88 27.56 -19.60
N GLY A 264 -20.74 26.71 -18.98
CA GLY A 264 -21.30 25.54 -19.63
C GLY A 264 -20.50 24.27 -19.48
N ASP A 265 -19.23 24.33 -19.03
CA ASP A 265 -18.36 23.21 -18.77
C ASP A 265 -18.85 22.37 -17.58
N THR A 266 -18.29 21.18 -17.42
CA THR A 266 -18.59 20.27 -16.31
C THR A 266 -17.37 20.08 -15.42
N LYS A 267 -17.52 20.31 -14.10
CA LYS A 267 -16.61 19.79 -13.09
C LYS A 267 -17.03 18.37 -12.76
N LEU A 268 -16.21 17.38 -13.15
CA LEU A 268 -16.39 15.96 -12.80
C LEU A 268 -15.52 15.61 -11.61
N SER A 269 -16.15 15.08 -10.54
CA SER A 269 -15.49 14.63 -9.32
C SER A 269 -15.74 13.16 -9.11
N GLY A 270 -14.66 12.34 -9.05
CA GLY A 270 -14.72 10.95 -8.64
C GLY A 270 -14.32 10.82 -7.17
N THR A 271 -15.09 10.09 -6.36
CA THR A 271 -14.80 9.83 -4.94
C THR A 271 -14.91 8.35 -4.66
N THR A 272 -13.93 7.80 -3.95
CA THR A 272 -13.96 6.44 -3.42
C THR A 272 -13.86 6.49 -1.91
N TRP A 273 -14.74 5.78 -1.21
CA TRP A 273 -14.66 5.55 0.24
C TRP A 273 -14.08 4.18 0.48
N TYR A 274 -12.97 4.14 1.20
CA TYR A 274 -12.23 2.92 1.47
C TYR A 274 -11.69 2.88 2.90
N TYR A 275 -11.26 1.72 3.33
CA TYR A 275 -10.38 1.55 4.48
C TYR A 275 -9.27 0.55 4.15
N HIS A 276 -8.23 0.54 4.98
CA HIS A 276 -7.22 -0.50 4.98
C HIS A 276 -6.88 -0.93 6.41
N ASN A 277 -6.50 -2.20 6.54
CA ASN A 277 -6.13 -2.84 7.81
C ASN A 277 -4.60 -2.93 8.00
N ILE A 278 -3.81 -2.17 7.24
CA ILE A 278 -2.35 -2.16 7.33
C ILE A 278 -1.91 -0.98 8.21
N ARG A 279 -0.93 -1.19 9.08
CA ARG A 279 -0.41 -0.18 10.01
C ARG A 279 1.10 0.02 9.89
N PRO A 280 1.66 1.21 10.16
CA PRO A 280 0.99 2.42 10.67
C PRO A 280 0.01 3.03 9.66
N ALA A 281 -1.21 3.32 10.12
CA ALA A 281 -2.28 3.76 9.24
C ALA A 281 -1.94 5.04 8.45
N LEU A 282 -1.24 6.00 9.06
CA LEU A 282 -0.85 7.25 8.40
C LEU A 282 0.09 7.00 7.21
N TYR A 283 1.06 6.10 7.35
CA TYR A 283 2.00 5.76 6.30
C TYR A 283 1.32 5.08 5.11
N TRP A 284 0.58 4.01 5.37
CA TRP A 284 -0.09 3.23 4.33
C TRP A 284 -1.23 3.98 3.66
N ARG A 285 -1.90 4.85 4.40
CA ARG A 285 -2.90 5.76 3.84
C ARG A 285 -2.32 6.67 2.76
N THR A 286 -1.10 7.19 2.96
CA THR A 286 -0.44 8.02 1.95
C THR A 286 -0.27 7.27 0.62
N TRP A 287 0.11 6.00 0.67
CA TRP A 287 0.18 5.14 -0.51
C TRP A 287 -1.20 4.88 -1.12
N SER A 288 -2.17 4.49 -0.29
CA SER A 288 -3.54 4.20 -0.73
C SER A 288 -4.19 5.40 -1.39
N ASP A 289 -4.13 6.57 -0.77
CA ASP A 289 -4.69 7.82 -1.31
C ASP A 289 -4.03 8.18 -2.66
N TYR A 290 -2.70 8.04 -2.75
CA TYR A 290 -1.96 8.28 -3.98
C TYR A 290 -2.37 7.33 -5.12
N ILE A 291 -2.49 6.03 -4.83
CA ILE A 291 -2.90 5.01 -5.80
C ILE A 291 -4.32 5.28 -6.28
N ILE A 292 -5.28 5.51 -5.37
CA ILE A 292 -6.67 5.83 -5.72
C ILE A 292 -6.74 7.11 -6.55
N HIS A 293 -5.98 8.14 -6.19
CA HIS A 293 -5.92 9.38 -6.95
C HIS A 293 -5.45 9.13 -8.40
N LYS A 294 -4.43 8.30 -8.60
CA LYS A 294 -3.95 7.91 -9.94
C LYS A 294 -4.98 7.09 -10.72
N ILE A 295 -5.68 6.18 -10.06
CA ILE A 295 -6.79 5.42 -10.66
C ILE A 295 -7.91 6.39 -11.11
N HIS A 296 -8.32 7.32 -10.23
CA HIS A 296 -9.31 8.34 -10.57
C HIS A 296 -8.86 9.19 -11.77
N LEU A 297 -7.65 9.74 -11.75
CA LEU A 297 -7.14 10.56 -12.86
C LEU A 297 -7.17 9.80 -14.18
N ARG A 298 -6.85 8.52 -14.17
CA ARG A 298 -6.89 7.68 -15.37
C ARG A 298 -8.30 7.58 -15.94
N VAL A 299 -9.30 7.30 -15.11
CA VAL A 299 -10.71 7.21 -15.52
C VAL A 299 -11.25 8.57 -15.95
N LEU A 300 -11.06 9.59 -15.11
CA LEU A 300 -11.57 10.94 -15.37
C LEU A 300 -10.98 11.53 -16.65
N SER A 301 -9.67 11.36 -16.88
CA SER A 301 -9.00 11.83 -18.12
C SER A 301 -9.53 11.12 -19.38
N HIS A 302 -9.86 9.82 -19.26
CA HIS A 302 -10.48 9.08 -20.35
C HIS A 302 -11.90 9.59 -20.65
N ILE A 303 -12.72 9.79 -19.61
CA ILE A 303 -14.06 10.39 -19.73
C ILE A 303 -13.96 11.78 -20.38
N LYS A 304 -13.02 12.61 -19.94
CA LYS A 304 -12.76 13.94 -20.53
C LYS A 304 -12.49 13.85 -22.03
N LYS A 305 -11.51 13.01 -22.41
CA LYS A 305 -11.11 12.84 -23.82
C LYS A 305 -12.31 12.44 -24.71
N ASN A 306 -13.11 11.49 -24.24
CA ASN A 306 -14.25 10.99 -25.01
C ASN A 306 -15.38 12.02 -25.09
N SER A 307 -15.67 12.74 -23.98
CA SER A 307 -16.72 13.76 -23.94
C SER A 307 -16.39 14.98 -24.82
N GLU A 308 -15.15 15.45 -24.78
CA GLU A 308 -14.69 16.59 -25.59
C GLU A 308 -14.55 16.23 -27.07
N GLY A 309 -14.18 14.99 -27.39
CA GLY A 309 -14.12 14.49 -28.79
C GLY A 309 -15.51 14.40 -29.40
N ASN A 310 -16.49 13.90 -28.68
CA ASN A 310 -17.88 13.81 -29.14
C ASN A 310 -18.54 15.19 -29.26
N ALA A 311 -18.18 16.15 -28.39
CA ALA A 311 -18.70 17.51 -28.47
C ALA A 311 -18.27 18.23 -29.76
N LYS A 312 -17.03 17.99 -30.24
CA LYS A 312 -16.57 18.55 -31.52
C LYS A 312 -17.29 17.97 -32.73
N MET A 313 -17.53 16.64 -32.74
CA MET A 313 -18.26 15.96 -33.85
C MET A 313 -19.76 16.35 -33.93
N SER A 314 -20.36 16.88 -32.86
CA SER A 314 -21.76 17.31 -32.87
C SER A 314 -21.93 18.79 -33.25
N GLN A 315 -20.83 19.51 -33.50
CA GLN A 315 -20.83 20.92 -33.97
C GLN A 315 -20.45 21.06 -35.45
N GLU A 316 -19.96 20.00 -36.08
CA GLU A 316 -19.77 19.86 -37.51
C GLU A 316 -21.04 19.21 -38.17
#